data_322c22ec1421dbaec72853b4f04f8ff6
#
_entry.id   322c22ec1421dbaec72853b4f04f8ff6
#
_cell.length_a   1.000
_cell.length_b   1.000
_cell.length_c   1.000
_cell.angle_alpha   90.00
_cell.angle_beta   90.00
_cell.angle_gamma   90.00
#
_symmetry.space_group_name_H-M   'P 1'
#
loop_
_entity.id
_entity.type
_entity.pdbx_description
1 polymer ?
#
loop_
_entity_poly.entity_id
_entity_poly.type
_entity_poly.pdbx_seq_one_letter_code
_entity_poly.pdbx_strand_id
1 'polypeptide(L)'
;MRVVAGILKDRRGRVLIARRAAGCRKGLWEFPGGKVEPGESDEEALKREFMEEFGMKIRVERFLGEVWHQYPDLGINLVAYLCTPLGEIKKRTSHSEIAWVEWKKVSSYPLAPADARLLNLIRP
;
A
#
# COMPACT_ATOMS: atom_id res chain seq x y z
N MET A 1 14.69 -2.26 -6.10
CA MET A 1 14.25 -1.53 -4.89
C MET A 1 13.16 -2.32 -4.20
N ARG A 2 13.26 -2.51 -2.91
CA ARG A 2 12.23 -3.19 -2.12
C ARG A 2 11.20 -2.18 -1.62
N VAL A 3 9.93 -2.43 -1.91
CA VAL A 3 8.81 -1.57 -1.52
C VAL A 3 7.79 -2.44 -0.81
N VAL A 4 7.30 -2.00 0.34
CA VAL A 4 6.26 -2.71 1.09
C VAL A 4 4.93 -2.03 0.90
N ALA A 5 3.88 -2.82 0.80
CA ALA A 5 2.51 -2.36 0.67
C ALA A 5 1.66 -2.94 1.80
N GLY A 6 0.89 -2.09 2.44
CA GLY A 6 -0.04 -2.53 3.47
C GLY A 6 -1.43 -2.73 2.89
N ILE A 7 -1.92 -3.95 2.93
CA ILE A 7 -3.31 -4.24 2.64
C ILE A 7 -4.04 -4.05 3.96
N LEU A 8 -4.43 -2.80 4.19
CA LEU A 8 -5.05 -2.39 5.45
C LEU A 8 -6.54 -2.67 5.39
N LYS A 9 -6.99 -3.61 6.21
CA LYS A 9 -8.36 -4.12 6.17
C LYS A 9 -9.11 -3.67 7.42
N ASP A 10 -10.25 -3.02 7.21
CA ASP A 10 -11.10 -2.56 8.32
C ASP A 10 -12.04 -3.67 8.80
N ARG A 11 -12.86 -3.34 9.80
CA ARG A 11 -13.81 -4.32 10.41
C ARG A 11 -14.88 -4.79 9.43
N ARG A 12 -15.14 -4.02 8.37
CA ARG A 12 -16.13 -4.38 7.34
C ARG A 12 -15.50 -5.16 6.18
N GLY A 13 -14.22 -5.47 6.27
CA GLY A 13 -13.49 -6.17 5.23
C GLY A 13 -13.10 -5.31 4.05
N ARG A 14 -13.22 -3.97 4.16
CA ARG A 14 -12.79 -3.04 3.13
C ARG A 14 -11.31 -2.75 3.28
N VAL A 15 -10.64 -2.51 2.16
CA VAL A 15 -9.22 -2.21 2.15
C VAL A 15 -8.97 -0.76 1.74
N LEU A 16 -7.91 -0.18 2.29
CA LEU A 16 -7.53 1.19 1.99
C LEU A 16 -6.71 1.25 0.72
N ILE A 17 -7.13 2.08 -0.22
CA ILE A 17 -6.31 2.46 -1.37
C ILE A 17 -6.17 3.97 -1.40
N ALA A 18 -5.10 4.45 -2.03
CA ALA A 18 -4.77 5.87 -2.04
C ALA A 18 -4.27 6.29 -3.42
N ARG A 19 -4.64 7.50 -3.84
CA ARG A 19 -4.29 8.05 -5.15
C ARG A 19 -3.04 8.92 -5.02
N ARG A 20 -2.04 8.63 -5.83
CA ARG A 20 -0.77 9.36 -5.81
C ARG A 20 -0.96 10.81 -6.23
N ALA A 21 -0.42 11.74 -5.43
CA ALA A 21 -0.54 13.18 -5.67
C ALA A 21 0.53 13.74 -6.61
N ALA A 22 1.65 13.03 -6.79
CA ALA A 22 2.79 13.53 -7.56
C ALA A 22 3.65 12.39 -8.13
N GLY A 23 4.61 12.74 -8.97
CA GLY A 23 5.59 11.81 -9.55
C GLY A 23 5.11 11.16 -10.83
N CYS A 24 5.91 10.19 -11.31
CA CYS A 24 5.66 9.53 -12.61
C CYS A 24 4.33 8.77 -12.67
N ARG A 25 3.82 8.31 -11.53
CA ARG A 25 2.58 7.56 -11.44
C ARG A 25 1.45 8.39 -10.79
N LYS A 26 1.56 9.72 -10.92
CA LYS A 26 0.54 10.65 -10.42
C LYS A 26 -0.85 10.29 -10.95
N GLY A 27 -1.82 10.29 -10.06
CA GLY A 27 -3.22 10.02 -10.40
C GLY A 27 -3.59 8.54 -10.38
N LEU A 28 -2.61 7.64 -10.26
CA LEU A 28 -2.88 6.22 -10.12
C LEU A 28 -3.07 5.85 -8.65
N TRP A 29 -3.90 4.84 -8.42
CA TRP A 29 -4.18 4.33 -7.08
C TRP A 29 -3.21 3.23 -6.70
N GLU A 30 -2.94 3.09 -5.42
CA GLU A 30 -2.01 2.10 -4.90
C GLU A 30 -2.43 1.64 -3.51
N PHE A 31 -1.88 0.51 -3.09
CA PHE A 31 -1.93 0.12 -1.68
C PHE A 31 -0.86 0.92 -0.95
N PRO A 32 -1.20 1.63 0.14
CA PRO A 32 -0.22 2.48 0.82
C PRO A 32 0.96 1.71 1.38
N GLY A 33 2.09 2.37 1.42
CA GLY A 33 3.33 1.82 1.92
C GLY A 33 4.50 2.64 1.42
N GLY A 34 5.64 2.02 1.22
CA GLY A 34 6.79 2.74 0.72
C GLY A 34 8.06 1.91 0.73
N LYS A 35 9.16 2.59 0.45
CA LYS A 35 10.47 2.00 0.32
C LYS A 35 10.99 1.51 1.67
N VAL A 36 11.54 0.31 1.70
CA VAL A 36 12.25 -0.22 2.87
C VAL A 36 13.63 0.43 2.90
N GLU A 37 13.98 1.05 4.01
CA GLU A 37 15.26 1.72 4.18
C GLU A 37 16.32 0.77 4.72
N PRO A 38 17.63 1.07 4.53
CA PRO A 38 18.70 0.22 5.03
C PRO A 38 18.57 -0.05 6.52
N GLY A 39 18.69 -1.31 6.93
CA GLY A 39 18.58 -1.71 8.32
C GLY A 39 17.17 -1.87 8.84
N GLU A 40 16.16 -1.59 8.02
CA GLU A 40 14.76 -1.66 8.39
C GLU A 40 14.17 -3.00 7.96
N SER A 41 13.32 -3.60 8.82
CA SER A 41 12.52 -4.75 8.40
C SER A 41 11.29 -4.26 7.62
N ASP A 42 10.63 -5.17 6.92
CA ASP A 42 9.39 -4.86 6.21
C ASP A 42 8.33 -4.32 7.17
N GLU A 43 8.20 -4.93 8.35
CA GLU A 43 7.24 -4.49 9.35
C GLU A 43 7.54 -3.09 9.85
N GLU A 44 8.82 -2.80 10.14
CA GLU A 44 9.25 -1.47 10.57
C GLU A 44 8.97 -0.42 9.50
N ALA A 45 9.25 -0.75 8.23
CA ALA A 45 8.99 0.14 7.11
C ALA A 45 7.49 0.46 6.97
N LEU A 46 6.63 -0.56 7.07
CA LEU A 46 5.18 -0.36 7.01
C LEU A 46 4.68 0.54 8.12
N LYS A 47 5.11 0.28 9.35
CA LYS A 47 4.70 1.09 10.51
C LYS A 47 5.15 2.54 10.36
N ARG A 48 6.39 2.74 9.91
CA ARG A 48 6.94 4.07 9.67
C ARG A 48 6.15 4.80 8.57
N GLU A 49 5.94 4.16 7.43
CA GLU A 49 5.24 4.77 6.30
C GLU A 49 3.80 5.17 6.67
N PHE A 50 3.07 4.30 7.35
CA PHE A 50 1.70 4.63 7.77
C PHE A 50 1.67 5.77 8.79
N MET A 51 2.66 5.85 9.67
CA MET A 51 2.76 6.96 10.60
C MET A 51 3.08 8.27 9.88
N GLU A 52 4.05 8.24 8.95
CA GLU A 52 4.43 9.44 8.19
C GLU A 52 3.31 9.93 7.29
N GLU A 53 2.64 9.04 6.57
CA GLU A 53 1.66 9.42 5.56
C GLU A 53 0.26 9.68 6.14
N PHE A 54 -0.15 8.95 7.16
CA PHE A 54 -1.52 9.01 7.68
C PHE A 54 -1.62 9.30 9.17
N GLY A 55 -0.51 9.37 9.87
CA GLY A 55 -0.52 9.56 11.33
C GLY A 55 -1.20 8.41 12.05
N MET A 56 -1.17 7.22 11.48
CA MET A 56 -1.90 6.07 11.97
C MET A 56 -0.98 4.93 12.36
N LYS A 57 -1.22 4.35 13.54
CA LYS A 57 -0.58 3.11 13.95
C LYS A 57 -1.29 1.93 13.32
N ILE A 58 -0.52 0.93 12.94
CA ILE A 58 -1.05 -0.31 12.37
C ILE A 58 -0.41 -1.51 13.04
N ARG A 59 -1.07 -2.66 12.92
CA ARG A 59 -0.50 -3.95 13.25
C ARG A 59 -0.29 -4.72 11.96
N VAL A 60 0.92 -5.24 11.76
CA VAL A 60 1.24 -6.07 10.60
C VAL A 60 0.89 -7.52 10.96
N GLU A 61 -0.04 -8.11 10.20
CA GLU A 61 -0.56 -9.45 10.53
C GLU A 61 0.24 -10.57 9.87
N ARG A 62 0.33 -10.55 8.52
CA ARG A 62 1.04 -11.61 7.81
C ARG A 62 1.40 -11.21 6.38
N PHE A 63 2.41 -11.87 5.84
CA PHE A 63 2.80 -11.76 4.44
C PHE A 63 1.69 -12.33 3.54
N LEU A 64 1.38 -11.62 2.46
CA LEU A 64 0.38 -12.04 1.49
C LEU A 64 0.97 -12.47 0.16
N GLY A 65 2.01 -11.82 -0.30
CA GLY A 65 2.63 -12.11 -1.58
C GLY A 65 3.54 -10.99 -2.04
N GLU A 66 4.23 -11.22 -3.15
CA GLU A 66 5.13 -10.22 -3.71
C GLU A 66 5.18 -10.33 -5.22
N VAL A 67 5.56 -9.23 -5.88
CA VAL A 67 5.71 -9.16 -7.31
C VAL A 67 6.91 -8.28 -7.66
N TRP A 68 7.72 -8.75 -8.63
CA TRP A 68 8.75 -7.91 -9.25
C TRP A 68 8.12 -7.18 -10.43
N HIS A 69 8.30 -5.86 -10.48
CA HIS A 69 7.82 -5.06 -11.60
C HIS A 69 8.87 -4.06 -12.06
N GLN A 70 9.13 -4.03 -13.37
CA GLN A 70 10.05 -3.07 -13.97
C GLN A 70 9.27 -1.92 -14.57
N TYR A 71 9.38 -0.74 -13.92
CA TYR A 71 8.91 0.52 -14.49
C TYR A 71 10.01 1.10 -15.39
N PRO A 72 9.68 2.04 -16.30
CA PRO A 72 10.72 2.67 -17.13
C PRO A 72 11.82 3.36 -16.31
N ASP A 73 11.47 3.93 -15.15
CA ASP A 73 12.39 4.66 -14.30
C ASP A 73 13.10 3.78 -13.27
N LEU A 74 12.50 2.64 -12.86
CA LEU A 74 13.10 1.77 -11.85
C LEU A 74 12.40 0.42 -11.75
N GLY A 75 13.13 -0.58 -11.26
CA GLY A 75 12.54 -1.87 -10.90
C GLY A 75 12.21 -1.92 -9.43
N ILE A 76 11.06 -2.50 -9.08
CA ILE A 76 10.66 -2.67 -7.70
C ILE A 76 10.25 -4.11 -7.40
N ASN A 77 10.55 -4.54 -6.18
CA ASN A 77 9.98 -5.74 -5.60
C ASN A 77 8.91 -5.28 -4.61
N LEU A 78 7.64 -5.40 -5.00
CA LEU A 78 6.51 -4.95 -4.20
C LEU A 78 6.01 -6.10 -3.34
N VAL A 79 6.10 -5.93 -2.02
CA VAL A 79 5.81 -6.98 -1.04
C VAL A 79 4.60 -6.55 -0.21
N ALA A 80 3.55 -7.38 -0.21
CA ALA A 80 2.30 -7.06 0.46
C ALA A 80 2.13 -7.81 1.77
N TYR A 81 1.66 -7.08 2.78
CA TYR A 81 1.28 -7.63 4.09
C TYR A 81 -0.15 -7.24 4.42
N LEU A 82 -0.87 -8.17 5.03
CA LEU A 82 -2.16 -7.87 5.63
C LEU A 82 -1.90 -7.07 6.91
N CYS A 83 -2.61 -5.94 7.05
CA CYS A 83 -2.46 -5.06 8.19
C CYS A 83 -3.82 -4.70 8.79
N THR A 84 -3.82 -4.38 10.08
CA THR A 84 -5.01 -3.95 10.81
C THR A 84 -4.80 -2.52 11.32
N PRO A 85 -5.77 -1.61 11.11
CA PRO A 85 -5.67 -0.26 11.67
C PRO A 85 -5.81 -0.31 13.19
N LEU A 86 -4.91 0.40 13.89
CA LEU A 86 -4.96 0.56 15.35
C LEU A 86 -5.41 1.97 15.74
N GLY A 87 -5.98 2.71 14.80
CA GLY A 87 -6.45 4.07 15.01
C GLY A 87 -7.07 4.60 13.75
N GLU A 88 -7.29 5.92 13.72
CA GLU A 88 -7.89 6.60 12.58
C GLU A 88 -6.84 7.32 11.74
N ILE A 89 -7.17 7.57 10.49
CA ILE A 89 -6.35 8.40 9.60
C ILE A 89 -6.44 9.83 10.11
N LYS A 90 -5.28 10.44 10.42
CA LYS A 90 -5.20 11.79 10.98
C LYS A 90 -4.68 12.82 9.98
N LYS A 91 -4.07 12.37 8.89
CA LYS A 91 -3.51 13.25 7.86
C LYS A 91 -3.36 12.49 6.56
N ARG A 92 -2.98 13.21 5.51
CA ARG A 92 -2.74 12.63 4.20
C ARG A 92 -1.68 13.49 3.50
N THR A 93 -0.44 13.02 3.49
CA THR A 93 0.69 13.83 3.03
C THR A 93 1.11 13.59 1.59
N SER A 94 0.94 12.36 1.09
CA SER A 94 1.46 11.96 -0.24
C SER A 94 0.38 11.61 -1.24
N HIS A 95 -0.88 11.69 -0.86
CA HIS A 95 -2.00 11.25 -1.69
C HIS A 95 -3.05 12.34 -1.82
N SER A 96 -3.65 12.43 -3.02
CA SER A 96 -4.73 13.39 -3.29
C SER A 96 -6.08 12.88 -2.81
N GLU A 97 -6.27 11.58 -2.77
CA GLU A 97 -7.51 10.94 -2.34
C GLU A 97 -7.21 9.61 -1.66
N ILE A 98 -8.12 9.16 -0.81
CA ILE A 98 -8.11 7.82 -0.22
C ILE A 98 -9.51 7.24 -0.32
N ALA A 99 -9.60 5.91 -0.34
CA ALA A 99 -10.89 5.21 -0.37
C ALA A 99 -10.78 3.88 0.38
N TRP A 100 -11.85 3.55 1.10
CA TRP A 100 -12.03 2.22 1.69
C TRP A 100 -12.93 1.45 0.75
N VAL A 101 -12.42 0.36 0.18
CA VAL A 101 -13.05 -0.34 -0.94
C VAL A 101 -13.17 -1.83 -0.66
N GLU A 102 -14.32 -2.41 -1.01
CA GLU A 102 -14.46 -3.86 -0.99
C GLU A 102 -13.44 -4.48 -1.92
N TRP A 103 -12.80 -5.58 -1.49
CA TRP A 103 -11.74 -6.21 -2.27
C TRP A 103 -12.12 -6.46 -3.74
N LYS A 104 -13.32 -6.99 -3.96
CA LYS A 104 -13.81 -7.29 -5.32
C LYS A 104 -13.96 -6.06 -6.22
N LYS A 105 -13.99 -4.85 -5.65
CA LYS A 105 -14.16 -3.60 -6.40
C LYS A 105 -12.85 -2.86 -6.61
N VAL A 106 -11.76 -3.29 -6.01
CA VAL A 106 -10.47 -2.61 -6.12
C VAL A 106 -10.00 -2.56 -7.59
N SER A 107 -10.25 -3.62 -8.36
CA SER A 107 -9.86 -3.68 -9.77
C SER A 107 -10.56 -2.66 -10.65
N SER A 108 -11.62 -2.01 -10.17
CA SER A 108 -12.32 -0.95 -10.93
C SER A 108 -11.59 0.39 -10.86
N TYR A 109 -10.61 0.52 -9.98
CA TYR A 109 -9.80 1.72 -9.85
C TYR A 109 -8.58 1.66 -10.76
N PRO A 110 -8.11 2.81 -11.30
CA PRO A 110 -6.90 2.82 -12.11
C PRO A 110 -5.65 2.66 -11.23
N LEU A 111 -5.27 1.42 -10.98
CA LEU A 111 -4.15 1.09 -10.11
C LEU A 111 -2.82 1.26 -10.83
N ALA A 112 -1.76 1.58 -10.05
CA ALA A 112 -0.40 1.50 -10.54
C ALA A 112 -0.13 0.06 -11.01
N PRO A 113 0.61 -0.13 -12.11
CA PRO A 113 0.80 -1.46 -12.70
C PRO A 113 1.28 -2.56 -11.74
N ALA A 114 2.23 -2.26 -10.85
CA ALA A 114 2.71 -3.24 -9.89
C ALA A 114 1.60 -3.66 -8.91
N ASP A 115 0.81 -2.68 -8.46
CA ASP A 115 -0.31 -2.92 -7.54
C ASP A 115 -1.41 -3.74 -8.23
N ALA A 116 -1.68 -3.48 -9.51
CA ALA A 116 -2.64 -4.24 -10.29
C ALA A 116 -2.23 -5.71 -10.41
N ARG A 117 -0.93 -5.96 -10.62
CA ARG A 117 -0.41 -7.33 -10.68
C ARG A 117 -0.51 -8.02 -9.32
N LEU A 118 -0.19 -7.28 -8.26
CA LEU A 118 -0.28 -7.79 -6.89
C LEU A 118 -1.71 -8.19 -6.54
N LEU A 119 -2.70 -7.39 -6.94
CA LEU A 119 -4.12 -7.65 -6.70
C LEU A 119 -4.55 -9.04 -7.17
N ASN A 120 -3.97 -9.52 -8.27
CA ASN A 120 -4.32 -10.83 -8.83
C ASN A 120 -3.62 -12.01 -8.13
N LEU A 121 -2.62 -11.73 -7.31
CA LEU A 121 -1.81 -12.75 -6.65
C LEU A 121 -2.20 -13.01 -5.20
N ILE A 122 -2.82 -12.04 -4.55
CA ILE A 122 -3.04 -12.10 -3.10
C ILE A 122 -4.51 -12.24 -2.73
N ARG A 123 -4.74 -12.76 -1.52
CA ARG A 123 -6.08 -12.86 -0.90
C ARG A 123 -5.96 -12.36 0.53
N PRO A 124 -6.45 -11.17 0.81
CA PRO A 124 -6.38 -10.59 2.16
C PRO A 124 -7.35 -11.23 3.13
#